data_5c3c341054415d16e05379830688d405
#
_entry.id   5c3c341054415d16e05379830688d405
#
_cell.length_a   1.000
_cell.length_b   1.000
_cell.length_c   1.000
_cell.angle_alpha   90.00
_cell.angle_beta   90.00
_cell.angle_gamma   90.00
#
_symmetry.space_group_name_H-M   'P 1'
#
loop_
_entity.id
_entity.type
_entity.pdbx_description
1 polymer ?
#
loop_
_entity_poly.entity_id
_entity_poly.type
_entity_poly.pdbx_seq_one_letter_code
_entity_poly.pdbx_strand_id
1 'polypeptide(L)'
;MRYLLDTNALLYVFSAPSELSARAQRIVRGEIDLSVSVVSFWEIAIKQSIGKLHFNMTIPNLESLCLGRNIQILGLGSTAIERIKALPPIHGDPFDRLIIAQAQTEDMTIVTCDKVIPQYPVKTVW
;
A
#
# COMPACT_ATOMS: atom_id res chain seq x y z
N MET A 1 12.27 9.47 6.78
CA MET A 1 11.70 9.04 5.49
C MET A 1 10.36 8.36 5.74
N ARG A 2 9.38 8.62 4.90
CA ARG A 2 8.02 8.10 5.06
C ARG A 2 7.77 7.03 4.02
N TYR A 3 7.22 5.89 4.45
CA TYR A 3 6.95 4.75 3.58
C TYR A 3 5.46 4.43 3.54
N LEU A 4 4.99 4.03 2.36
CA LEU A 4 3.63 3.58 2.11
C LEU A 4 3.67 2.17 1.55
N LEU A 5 3.11 1.20 2.26
CA LEU A 5 2.99 -0.17 1.76
C LEU A 5 1.95 -0.21 0.65
N ASP A 6 2.26 -0.89 -0.46
CA ASP A 6 1.21 -1.24 -1.40
C ASP A 6 0.41 -2.43 -0.84
N THR A 7 -0.67 -2.79 -1.53
CA THR A 7 -1.58 -3.82 -1.03
C THR A 7 -0.89 -5.17 -0.86
N ASN A 8 -0.05 -5.59 -1.81
CA ASN A 8 0.65 -6.86 -1.72
C ASN A 8 1.68 -6.86 -0.60
N ALA A 9 2.42 -5.77 -0.42
CA ALA A 9 3.37 -5.65 0.69
C ALA A 9 2.65 -5.77 2.04
N LEU A 10 1.49 -5.12 2.18
CA LEU A 10 0.67 -5.24 3.39
C LEU A 10 0.26 -6.70 3.65
N LEU A 11 -0.22 -7.38 2.62
CA LEU A 11 -0.62 -8.78 2.75
C LEU A 11 0.56 -9.67 3.14
N TYR A 12 1.73 -9.44 2.57
CA TYR A 12 2.93 -10.18 2.93
C TYR A 12 3.33 -9.98 4.40
N VAL A 13 3.20 -8.75 4.92
CA VAL A 13 3.53 -8.47 6.32
C VAL A 13 2.78 -9.41 7.27
N PHE A 14 1.50 -9.66 6.99
CA PHE A 14 0.64 -10.41 7.91
C PHE A 14 0.38 -11.86 7.52
N SER A 15 0.64 -12.25 6.27
CA SER A 15 0.35 -13.62 5.82
C SER A 15 1.57 -14.37 5.28
N ALA A 16 2.57 -13.67 4.76
CA ALA A 16 3.73 -14.30 4.14
C ALA A 16 4.99 -13.42 4.27
N PRO A 17 5.48 -13.16 5.51
CA PRO A 17 6.61 -12.23 5.71
C PRO A 17 7.87 -12.64 4.95
N SER A 18 8.06 -13.92 4.65
CA SER A 18 9.21 -14.40 3.89
C SER A 18 9.20 -13.94 2.44
N GLU A 19 8.06 -13.49 1.92
CA GLU A 19 7.97 -12.93 0.57
C GLU A 19 8.53 -11.51 0.48
N LEU A 20 8.70 -10.83 1.62
CA LEU A 20 9.34 -9.52 1.67
C LEU A 20 10.84 -9.67 1.42
N SER A 21 11.42 -8.76 0.63
CA SER A 21 12.88 -8.70 0.49
C SER A 21 13.54 -8.40 1.84
N ALA A 22 14.84 -8.63 1.97
CA ALA A 22 15.57 -8.28 3.19
C ALA A 22 15.43 -6.79 3.54
N ARG A 23 15.47 -5.93 2.52
CA ARG A 23 15.29 -4.48 2.70
C ARG A 23 13.87 -4.15 3.16
N ALA A 24 12.84 -4.72 2.52
CA ALA A 24 11.45 -4.50 2.91
C ALA A 24 11.19 -4.99 4.34
N GLN A 25 11.77 -6.12 4.74
CA GLN A 25 11.67 -6.60 6.11
C GLN A 25 12.28 -5.62 7.10
N ARG A 26 13.43 -5.04 6.78
CA ARG A 26 14.07 -4.03 7.65
C ARG A 26 13.21 -2.78 7.77
N ILE A 27 12.59 -2.34 6.66
CA ILE A 27 11.68 -1.18 6.68
C ILE A 27 10.49 -1.45 7.59
N VAL A 28 9.87 -2.62 7.47
CA VAL A 28 8.69 -2.98 8.27
C VAL A 28 9.01 -3.11 9.76
N ARG A 29 10.22 -3.58 10.09
CA ARG A 29 10.66 -3.76 11.48
C ARG A 29 11.26 -2.50 12.10
N GLY A 30 11.65 -1.53 11.30
CA GLY A 30 12.36 -0.34 11.76
C GLY A 30 11.43 0.65 12.47
N GLU A 31 12.05 1.58 13.20
CA GLU A 31 11.34 2.70 13.80
C GLU A 31 11.21 3.83 12.79
N ILE A 32 10.45 3.59 11.73
CA ILE A 32 10.26 4.54 10.65
C ILE A 32 8.77 4.79 10.44
N ASP A 33 8.48 5.91 9.81
CA ASP A 33 7.13 6.33 9.48
C ASP A 33 6.59 5.41 8.38
N LEU A 34 5.77 4.44 8.77
CA LEU A 34 5.20 3.44 7.89
C LEU A 34 3.69 3.55 7.90
N SER A 35 3.11 3.62 6.72
CA SER A 35 1.67 3.74 6.54
C SER A 35 1.14 2.74 5.53
N VAL A 36 -0.15 2.48 5.59
CA VAL A 36 -0.92 1.78 4.58
C VAL A 36 -2.12 2.64 4.23
N SER A 37 -2.53 2.61 2.96
CA SER A 37 -3.69 3.38 2.52
C SER A 37 -4.99 2.66 2.85
N VAL A 38 -6.01 3.43 3.19
CA VAL A 38 -7.39 2.91 3.27
C VAL A 38 -7.83 2.29 1.94
N VAL A 39 -7.23 2.71 0.83
CA VAL A 39 -7.47 2.14 -0.51
C VAL A 39 -7.08 0.66 -0.56
N SER A 40 -6.01 0.26 0.12
CA SER A 40 -5.60 -1.15 0.22
C SER A 40 -6.65 -1.98 0.95
N PHE A 41 -7.25 -1.45 2.00
CA PHE A 41 -8.35 -2.14 2.69
C PHE A 41 -9.56 -2.34 1.79
N TRP A 42 -9.89 -1.34 0.99
CA TRP A 42 -10.98 -1.40 0.03
C TRP A 42 -10.71 -2.46 -1.04
N GLU A 43 -9.51 -2.46 -1.60
CA GLU A 43 -9.09 -3.47 -2.58
C GLU A 43 -9.19 -4.89 -2.01
N ILE A 44 -8.68 -5.09 -0.78
CA ILE A 44 -8.74 -6.39 -0.09
C ILE A 44 -10.19 -6.84 0.10
N ALA A 45 -11.06 -5.94 0.57
CA ALA A 45 -12.46 -6.25 0.80
C ALA A 45 -13.16 -6.69 -0.49
N ILE A 46 -12.92 -6.00 -1.59
CA ILE A 46 -13.49 -6.37 -2.90
C ILE A 46 -13.00 -7.76 -3.31
N LYS A 47 -11.70 -8.00 -3.22
CA LYS A 47 -11.12 -9.29 -3.65
C LYS A 47 -11.57 -10.44 -2.77
N GLN A 48 -11.75 -10.22 -1.47
CA GLN A 48 -12.34 -11.22 -0.57
C GLN A 48 -13.78 -11.52 -0.97
N SER A 49 -14.58 -10.49 -1.28
CA SER A 49 -16.01 -10.66 -1.58
C SER A 49 -16.26 -11.45 -2.86
N ILE A 50 -15.35 -11.40 -3.81
CA ILE A 50 -15.48 -12.11 -5.10
C ILE A 50 -14.64 -13.40 -5.16
N GLY A 51 -14.07 -13.82 -4.04
CA GLY A 51 -13.31 -15.07 -3.92
C GLY A 51 -11.93 -15.05 -4.59
N LYS A 52 -11.41 -13.88 -4.94
CA LYS A 52 -10.08 -13.74 -5.56
C LYS A 52 -8.93 -13.65 -4.56
N LEU A 53 -9.22 -13.50 -3.29
CA LEU A 53 -8.23 -13.40 -2.22
C LEU A 53 -8.66 -14.27 -1.05
N HIS A 54 -7.83 -15.25 -0.70
CA HIS A 54 -8.04 -16.13 0.45
C HIS A 54 -7.22 -15.59 1.64
N PHE A 55 -7.78 -14.58 2.30
CA PHE A 55 -7.18 -13.95 3.47
C PHE A 55 -8.28 -13.86 4.52
N ASN A 56 -8.20 -14.74 5.54
CA ASN A 56 -9.27 -14.93 6.53
C ASN A 56 -9.17 -13.90 7.65
N MET A 57 -9.41 -12.63 7.31
CA MET A 57 -9.38 -11.57 8.29
C MET A 57 -10.38 -10.50 7.88
N THR A 58 -11.15 -10.01 8.83
CA THR A 58 -12.02 -8.85 8.58
C THR A 58 -11.17 -7.59 8.44
N ILE A 59 -11.69 -6.60 7.73
CA ILE A 59 -10.98 -5.34 7.57
C ILE A 59 -10.75 -4.64 8.92
N PRO A 60 -11.73 -4.57 9.85
CA PRO A 60 -11.45 -4.00 11.18
C PRO A 60 -10.33 -4.73 11.95
N ASN A 61 -10.25 -6.04 11.83
CA ASN A 61 -9.16 -6.79 12.47
C ASN A 61 -7.81 -6.47 11.84
N LEU A 62 -7.76 -6.37 10.51
CA LEU A 62 -6.55 -5.98 9.80
C LEU A 62 -6.10 -4.57 10.21
N GLU A 63 -7.03 -3.63 10.31
CA GLU A 63 -6.75 -2.29 10.79
C GLU A 63 -6.14 -2.31 12.19
N SER A 64 -6.72 -3.08 13.11
CA SER A 64 -6.21 -3.22 14.47
C SER A 64 -4.80 -3.80 14.50
N LEU A 65 -4.50 -4.77 13.66
CA LEU A 65 -3.15 -5.33 13.54
C LEU A 65 -2.14 -4.28 13.02
N CYS A 66 -2.54 -3.50 12.03
CA CYS A 66 -1.69 -2.42 11.53
C CYS A 66 -1.34 -1.43 12.64
N LEU A 67 -2.36 -0.96 13.36
CA LEU A 67 -2.17 0.01 14.44
C LEU A 67 -1.31 -0.58 15.57
N GLY A 68 -1.49 -1.86 15.90
CA GLY A 68 -0.70 -2.56 16.91
C GLY A 68 0.79 -2.69 16.53
N ARG A 69 1.12 -2.53 15.26
CA ARG A 69 2.50 -2.58 14.76
C ARG A 69 3.02 -1.21 14.33
N ASN A 70 2.37 -0.15 14.76
CA ASN A 70 2.71 1.24 14.41
C ASN A 70 2.66 1.51 12.90
N ILE A 71 1.83 0.79 12.18
CA ILE A 71 1.53 1.09 10.78
C ILE A 71 0.31 2.02 10.77
N GLN A 72 0.52 3.25 10.32
CA GLN A 72 -0.53 4.25 10.29
C GLN A 72 -1.48 4.01 9.11
N ILE A 73 -2.73 4.42 9.27
CA ILE A 73 -3.73 4.32 8.22
C ILE A 73 -3.85 5.67 7.52
N LEU A 74 -3.49 5.71 6.24
CA LEU A 74 -3.55 6.91 5.44
C LEU A 74 -4.94 7.01 4.78
N GLY A 75 -5.69 8.03 5.17
CA GLY A 75 -7.00 8.31 4.55
C GLY A 75 -6.86 8.85 3.14
N LEU A 76 -7.91 8.70 2.34
CA LEU A 76 -7.95 9.19 0.97
C LEU A 76 -8.61 10.57 0.92
N GLY A 77 -7.79 11.59 0.63
CA GLY A 77 -8.27 12.97 0.52
C GLY A 77 -8.51 13.41 -0.92
N SER A 78 -9.21 14.53 -1.07
CA SER A 78 -9.56 15.06 -2.40
C SER A 78 -8.33 15.48 -3.21
N THR A 79 -7.26 15.93 -2.56
CA THR A 79 -6.03 16.33 -3.26
C THR A 79 -5.39 15.15 -3.99
N ALA A 80 -5.31 14.00 -3.35
CA ALA A 80 -4.79 12.79 -3.98
C ALA A 80 -5.71 12.32 -5.11
N ILE A 81 -7.02 12.39 -4.91
CA ILE A 81 -8.00 12.02 -5.95
C ILE A 81 -7.83 12.90 -7.18
N GLU A 82 -7.70 14.21 -7.00
CA GLU A 82 -7.49 15.14 -8.12
C GLU A 82 -6.19 14.84 -8.87
N ARG A 83 -5.16 14.42 -8.15
CA ARG A 83 -3.85 14.12 -8.73
C ARG A 83 -3.87 12.95 -9.71
N ILE A 84 -4.86 12.06 -9.61
CA ILE A 84 -5.01 10.93 -10.55
C ILE A 84 -5.09 11.43 -11.99
N LYS A 85 -5.71 12.58 -12.21
CA LYS A 85 -5.88 13.15 -13.56
C LYS A 85 -4.56 13.45 -14.26
N ALA A 86 -3.51 13.71 -13.48
CA ALA A 86 -2.17 14.04 -14.00
C ALA A 86 -1.26 12.83 -14.12
N LEU A 87 -1.68 11.65 -13.66
CA LEU A 87 -0.86 10.44 -13.78
C LEU A 87 -0.81 9.96 -15.24
N PRO A 88 0.37 9.53 -15.71
CA PRO A 88 0.46 8.95 -17.05
C PRO A 88 -0.37 7.65 -17.13
N PRO A 89 -0.92 7.32 -18.31
CA PRO A 89 -1.79 6.15 -18.50
C PRO A 89 -0.97 4.86 -18.67
N ILE A 90 -0.14 4.51 -17.70
CA ILE A 90 0.76 3.35 -17.76
C ILE A 90 0.02 2.09 -17.29
N HIS A 91 -0.81 2.21 -16.25
CA HIS A 91 -1.46 1.08 -15.58
C HIS A 91 -2.95 1.38 -15.42
N GLY A 92 -3.77 0.36 -15.66
CA GLY A 92 -5.23 0.51 -15.57
C GLY A 92 -5.81 0.26 -14.19
N ASP A 93 -5.01 -0.24 -13.23
CA ASP A 93 -5.50 -0.57 -11.90
C ASP A 93 -5.80 0.71 -11.10
N PRO A 94 -7.09 0.98 -10.79
CA PRO A 94 -7.46 2.19 -10.07
C PRO A 94 -6.93 2.24 -8.64
N PHE A 95 -6.76 1.09 -7.99
CA PHE A 95 -6.23 1.03 -6.63
C PHE A 95 -4.77 1.45 -6.59
N ASP A 96 -3.94 0.87 -7.48
CA ASP A 96 -2.53 1.24 -7.58
C ASP A 96 -2.35 2.71 -7.94
N ARG A 97 -3.17 3.22 -8.86
CA ARG A 97 -3.11 4.63 -9.27
C ARG A 97 -3.44 5.56 -8.10
N LEU A 98 -4.40 5.21 -7.26
CA LEU A 98 -4.72 5.98 -6.06
C LEU A 98 -3.57 5.95 -5.05
N ILE A 99 -2.97 4.80 -4.83
CA ILE A 99 -1.82 4.65 -3.92
C ILE A 99 -0.64 5.50 -4.42
N ILE A 100 -0.37 5.48 -5.73
CA ILE A 100 0.67 6.31 -6.33
C ILE A 100 0.37 7.80 -6.10
N ALA A 101 -0.87 8.22 -6.34
CA ALA A 101 -1.27 9.62 -6.12
C ALA A 101 -1.12 10.05 -4.67
N GLN A 102 -1.47 9.18 -3.73
CA GLN A 102 -1.27 9.45 -2.31
C GLN A 102 0.20 9.59 -1.95
N ALA A 103 1.05 8.69 -2.46
CA ALA A 103 2.49 8.75 -2.20
C ALA A 103 3.10 10.05 -2.74
N GLN A 104 2.68 10.47 -3.92
CA GLN A 104 3.14 11.75 -4.49
C GLN A 104 2.69 12.94 -3.65
N THR A 105 1.42 12.95 -3.24
CA THR A 105 0.83 14.03 -2.46
C THR A 105 1.51 14.18 -1.10
N GLU A 106 1.83 13.06 -0.46
CA GLU A 106 2.40 13.01 0.89
C GLU A 106 3.94 12.88 0.89
N ASP A 107 4.57 12.89 -0.28
CA ASP A 107 6.02 12.67 -0.44
C ASP A 107 6.50 11.40 0.27
N MET A 108 5.86 10.29 -0.04
CA MET A 108 6.18 8.98 0.52
C MET A 108 6.86 8.09 -0.51
N THR A 109 7.65 7.13 -0.02
CA THR A 109 8.23 6.07 -0.84
C THR A 109 7.35 4.83 -0.74
N ILE A 110 6.93 4.28 -1.88
CA ILE A 110 6.09 3.08 -1.91
C ILE A 110 6.96 1.84 -1.73
N VAL A 111 6.62 1.00 -0.77
CA VAL A 111 7.21 -0.34 -0.61
C VAL A 111 6.43 -1.29 -1.50
N THR A 112 7.05 -1.74 -2.59
CA THR A 112 6.38 -2.54 -3.61
C THR A 112 7.36 -3.42 -4.38
N CYS A 113 6.95 -4.64 -4.71
CA CYS A 113 7.65 -5.50 -5.65
C CYS A 113 7.04 -5.45 -7.07
N ASP A 114 6.00 -4.67 -7.26
CA ASP A 114 5.37 -4.51 -8.57
C ASP A 114 6.33 -3.78 -9.52
N LYS A 115 6.43 -4.30 -10.76
CA LYS A 115 7.34 -3.74 -11.77
C LYS A 115 6.72 -2.57 -12.53
N VAL A 116 5.42 -2.37 -12.43
CA VAL A 116 4.71 -1.30 -13.14
C VAL A 116 4.73 0.00 -12.33
N ILE A 117 4.55 -0.07 -11.02
CA ILE A 117 4.53 1.13 -10.16
C ILE A 117 5.80 1.97 -10.32
N PRO A 118 7.02 1.39 -10.37
CA PRO A 118 8.23 2.20 -10.58
C PRO A 118 8.29 2.95 -11.92
N GLN A 119 7.44 2.63 -12.87
CA GLN A 119 7.37 3.36 -14.14
C GLN A 119 6.67 4.72 -14.00
N TYR A 120 5.99 4.95 -12.88
CA TYR A 120 5.40 6.25 -12.55
C TYR A 120 6.43 7.15 -11.87
N PRO A 121 6.24 8.48 -11.92
CA PRO A 121 7.14 9.42 -11.24
C PRO A 121 6.90 9.41 -9.72
N VAL A 122 7.23 8.31 -9.07
CA VAL A 122 7.05 8.08 -7.64
C VAL A 122 8.27 7.31 -7.11
N LYS A 123 8.64 7.55 -5.87
CA LYS A 123 9.74 6.82 -5.23
C LYS A 123 9.26 5.44 -4.82
N THR A 124 10.04 4.42 -5.12
CA THR A 124 9.73 3.03 -4.76
C THR A 124 10.94 2.33 -4.15
N VAL A 125 10.68 1.31 -3.37
CA VAL A 125 11.70 0.46 -2.74
C VAL A 125 11.15 -0.95 -2.56
N TRP A 126 12.06 -1.92 -2.66
CA TRP A 126 11.73 -3.30 -2.34
C TRP A 126 12.93 -4.03 -1.78
#